data_7403de915c5fbbfe39d246236b6ec8df
#
_entry.id   7403de915c5fbbfe39d246236b6ec8df
#
_cell.length_a   1.000
_cell.length_b   1.000
_cell.length_c   1.000
_cell.angle_alpha   90.00
_cell.angle_beta   90.00
_cell.angle_gamma   90.00
#
_symmetry.space_group_name_H-M   'P 1'
#
loop_
_entity.id
_entity.type
_entity.pdbx_description
1 polymer ?
#
loop_
_entity_poly.entity_id
_entity_poly.type
_entity_poly.pdbx_seq_one_letter_code
_entity_poly.pdbx_strand_id
1 'polypeptide(L)'
;MSALTRCLEEEAAAIAAAARRLPADQVDAALALLDACVGKRAKLVITGVGKSGIVARKIAATFSSIGLMAIYLNPVDALHGDLGVVAPDDLALLLSNSGETEELLAILPHLKRRGTPCMALVGRTESSLARGCAVVLDGSVDREVCPLNLAPTASTAVAMAIGDALAAVWMERRGISPEDFALNHPAGSLGKQLTLTAADLMVPMERLQPLQPETPLPELIAHLTADGVGACWVACREDGARIHGLITDGDLRRALQS
;
A
#
# COMPACT_ATOMS: atom_id res chain seq x y z
N MET A 1 14.11 32.65 2.00
CA MET A 1 13.19 31.49 1.86
C MET A 1 12.35 31.66 0.59
N SER A 2 12.27 30.65 -0.26
CA SER A 2 11.43 30.72 -1.47
C SER A 2 9.95 30.64 -1.09
N ALA A 3 9.06 31.15 -1.97
CA ALA A 3 7.62 31.03 -1.76
C ALA A 3 7.18 29.55 -1.64
N LEU A 4 7.80 28.66 -2.42
CA LEU A 4 7.54 27.23 -2.34
C LEU A 4 7.92 26.64 -0.97
N THR A 5 9.10 26.98 -0.45
CA THR A 5 9.56 26.52 0.87
C THR A 5 8.61 26.96 1.97
N ARG A 6 8.16 28.22 1.94
CA ARG A 6 7.16 28.71 2.90
C ARG A 6 5.87 27.91 2.86
N CYS A 7 5.33 27.63 1.65
CA CYS A 7 4.11 26.84 1.52
C CYS A 7 4.26 25.42 2.10
N LEU A 8 5.39 24.77 1.86
CA LEU A 8 5.68 23.45 2.45
C LEU A 8 5.77 23.49 3.97
N GLU A 9 6.37 24.56 4.52
CA GLU A 9 6.46 24.74 5.98
C GLU A 9 5.09 25.00 6.61
N GLU A 10 4.23 25.76 5.93
CA GLU A 10 2.84 25.99 6.37
C GLU A 10 2.03 24.67 6.39
N GLU A 11 2.16 23.80 5.37
CA GLU A 11 1.53 22.48 5.38
C GLU A 11 2.09 21.57 6.49
N ALA A 12 3.40 21.55 6.66
CA ALA A 12 4.04 20.78 7.75
C ALA A 12 3.57 21.25 9.13
N ALA A 13 3.44 22.57 9.32
CA ALA A 13 2.91 23.14 10.56
C ALA A 13 1.45 22.74 10.80
N ALA A 14 0.61 22.69 9.76
CA ALA A 14 -0.77 22.24 9.86
C ALA A 14 -0.87 20.77 10.29
N ILE A 15 -0.04 19.90 9.73
CA ILE A 15 0.05 18.48 10.15
C ILE A 15 0.49 18.37 11.62
N ALA A 16 1.52 19.11 12.02
CA ALA A 16 2.00 19.11 13.41
C ALA A 16 0.94 19.65 14.38
N ALA A 17 0.14 20.63 13.98
CA ALA A 17 -0.97 21.15 14.77
C ALA A 17 -2.09 20.10 14.90
N ALA A 18 -2.45 19.42 13.83
CA ALA A 18 -3.45 18.35 13.86
C ALA A 18 -3.02 17.21 14.79
N ALA A 19 -1.76 16.78 14.76
CA ALA A 19 -1.22 15.75 15.65
C ALA A 19 -1.39 16.10 17.14
N ARG A 20 -1.31 17.38 17.50
CA ARG A 20 -1.53 17.85 18.90
C ARG A 20 -3.00 17.94 19.29
N ARG A 21 -3.91 18.07 18.31
CA ARG A 21 -5.36 18.18 18.56
C ARG A 21 -6.07 16.84 18.63
N LEU A 22 -5.53 15.80 17.99
CA LEU A 22 -6.16 14.47 17.97
C LEU A 22 -6.27 13.91 19.40
N PRO A 23 -7.49 13.70 19.92
CA PRO A 23 -7.68 13.13 21.25
C PRO A 23 -7.27 11.65 21.25
N ALA A 24 -6.50 11.22 22.24
CA ALA A 24 -6.01 9.84 22.32
C ALA A 24 -7.15 8.81 22.38
N ASP A 25 -8.23 9.12 23.08
CA ASP A 25 -9.42 8.27 23.18
C ASP A 25 -10.11 8.05 21.82
N GLN A 26 -10.16 9.07 20.95
CA GLN A 26 -10.71 8.95 19.63
C GLN A 26 -9.81 8.12 18.71
N VAL A 27 -8.50 8.25 18.83
CA VAL A 27 -7.54 7.43 18.11
C VAL A 27 -7.65 5.97 18.55
N ASP A 28 -7.70 5.69 19.85
CA ASP A 28 -7.87 4.34 20.37
C ASP A 28 -9.20 3.72 19.96
N ALA A 29 -10.28 4.50 19.97
CA ALA A 29 -11.59 4.05 19.48
C ALA A 29 -11.57 3.73 17.99
N ALA A 30 -10.89 4.54 17.16
CA ALA A 30 -10.72 4.26 15.73
C ALA A 30 -9.96 2.96 15.49
N LEU A 31 -8.86 2.75 16.21
CA LEU A 31 -8.06 1.53 16.11
C LEU A 31 -8.82 0.30 16.59
N ALA A 32 -9.63 0.42 17.65
CA ALA A 32 -10.50 -0.66 18.13
C ALA A 32 -11.55 -1.06 17.09
N LEU A 33 -12.13 -0.10 16.35
CA LEU A 33 -13.06 -0.38 15.25
C LEU A 33 -12.35 -1.09 14.08
N LEU A 34 -11.12 -0.69 13.76
CA LEU A 34 -10.32 -1.36 12.73
C LEU A 34 -10.01 -2.82 13.14
N ASP A 35 -9.62 -3.06 14.38
CA ASP A 35 -9.35 -4.39 14.91
C ASP A 35 -10.61 -5.28 14.90
N ALA A 36 -11.77 -4.71 15.27
CA ALA A 36 -13.05 -5.42 15.23
C ALA A 36 -13.46 -5.78 13.79
N CYS A 37 -13.24 -4.89 12.83
CA CYS A 37 -13.50 -5.13 11.42
C CYS A 37 -12.68 -6.33 10.91
N VAL A 38 -11.38 -6.36 11.17
CA VAL A 38 -10.49 -7.46 10.76
C VAL A 38 -10.85 -8.78 11.46
N GLY A 39 -11.18 -8.75 12.75
CA GLY A 39 -11.60 -9.92 13.51
C GLY A 39 -12.82 -10.63 12.91
N LYS A 40 -13.67 -9.90 12.20
CA LYS A 40 -14.85 -10.41 11.49
C LYS A 40 -14.60 -10.71 10.01
N ARG A 41 -13.38 -10.55 9.49
CA ARG A 41 -13.02 -10.65 8.07
C ARG A 41 -13.83 -9.69 7.20
N ALA A 42 -14.21 -8.56 7.76
CA ALA A 42 -14.92 -7.49 7.09
C ALA A 42 -13.92 -6.51 6.44
N LYS A 43 -14.43 -5.51 5.74
CA LYS A 43 -13.59 -4.53 5.04
C LYS A 43 -13.81 -3.11 5.56
N LEU A 44 -12.80 -2.29 5.36
CA LEU A 44 -12.86 -0.85 5.55
C LEU A 44 -13.37 -0.19 4.28
N VAL A 45 -14.53 0.45 4.36
CA VAL A 45 -15.12 1.22 3.25
C VAL A 45 -14.82 2.69 3.47
N ILE A 46 -14.06 3.30 2.57
CA ILE A 46 -13.66 4.71 2.70
C ILE A 46 -14.37 5.52 1.63
N THR A 47 -14.96 6.65 2.01
CA THR A 47 -15.76 7.46 1.10
C THR A 47 -15.52 8.95 1.29
N GLY A 48 -15.72 9.73 0.24
CA GLY A 48 -15.56 11.17 0.19
C GLY A 48 -15.83 11.71 -1.21
N VAL A 49 -16.06 13.02 -1.33
CA VAL A 49 -16.37 13.70 -2.60
C VAL A 49 -15.20 14.61 -2.99
N GLY A 50 -14.96 14.79 -4.28
CA GLY A 50 -13.96 15.70 -4.81
C GLY A 50 -12.55 15.42 -4.29
N LYS A 51 -11.86 16.41 -3.71
CA LYS A 51 -10.51 16.25 -3.16
C LYS A 51 -10.49 15.27 -1.98
N SER A 52 -11.51 15.29 -1.11
CA SER A 52 -11.65 14.31 -0.04
C SER A 52 -11.81 12.87 -0.59
N GLY A 53 -12.47 12.71 -1.73
CA GLY A 53 -12.58 11.41 -2.42
C GLY A 53 -11.24 10.90 -2.97
N ILE A 54 -10.37 11.81 -3.45
CA ILE A 54 -9.00 11.44 -3.88
C ILE A 54 -8.18 10.99 -2.68
N VAL A 55 -8.24 11.70 -1.56
CA VAL A 55 -7.60 11.31 -0.30
C VAL A 55 -8.14 9.97 0.20
N ALA A 56 -9.46 9.77 0.17
CA ALA A 56 -10.12 8.52 0.54
C ALA A 56 -9.61 7.33 -0.28
N ARG A 57 -9.45 7.49 -1.61
CA ARG A 57 -8.86 6.47 -2.50
C ARG A 57 -7.43 6.12 -2.09
N LYS A 58 -6.61 7.15 -1.78
CA LYS A 58 -5.23 6.94 -1.33
C LYS A 58 -5.18 6.17 -0.01
N ILE A 59 -5.99 6.55 0.96
CA ILE A 59 -6.06 5.85 2.25
C ILE A 59 -6.51 4.39 2.07
N ALA A 60 -7.53 4.15 1.23
CA ALA A 60 -7.97 2.79 0.91
C ALA A 60 -6.84 1.94 0.30
N ALA A 61 -6.10 2.51 -0.66
CA ALA A 61 -4.96 1.85 -1.26
C ALA A 61 -3.85 1.53 -0.24
N THR A 62 -3.57 2.45 0.69
CA THR A 62 -2.60 2.23 1.77
C THR A 62 -3.03 1.06 2.66
N PHE A 63 -4.27 1.03 3.15
CA PHE A 63 -4.75 -0.08 3.98
C PHE A 63 -4.75 -1.41 3.23
N SER A 64 -5.17 -1.43 1.95
CA SER A 64 -5.12 -2.64 1.13
C SER A 64 -3.70 -3.15 0.96
N SER A 65 -2.73 -2.26 0.77
CA SER A 65 -1.32 -2.62 0.58
C SER A 65 -0.68 -3.27 1.81
N ILE A 66 -1.21 -2.99 3.00
CA ILE A 66 -0.73 -3.57 4.27
C ILE A 66 -1.59 -4.75 4.74
N GLY A 67 -2.48 -5.27 3.88
CA GLY A 67 -3.25 -6.49 4.14
C GLY A 67 -4.60 -6.31 4.83
N LEU A 68 -5.05 -5.07 5.10
CA LEU A 68 -6.42 -4.81 5.52
C LEU A 68 -7.29 -4.64 4.28
N MET A 69 -8.32 -5.45 4.13
CA MET A 69 -9.25 -5.31 3.01
C MET A 69 -9.93 -3.94 3.06
N ALA A 70 -9.58 -3.05 2.14
CA ALA A 70 -10.11 -1.69 2.09
C ALA A 70 -10.53 -1.31 0.67
N ILE A 71 -11.65 -0.58 0.55
CA ILE A 71 -12.15 -0.10 -0.74
C ILE A 71 -12.56 1.37 -0.64
N TYR A 72 -12.47 2.08 -1.75
CA TYR A 72 -13.11 3.36 -1.92
C TYR A 72 -14.52 3.16 -2.49
N LEU A 73 -15.50 3.79 -1.86
CA LEU A 73 -16.89 3.85 -2.34
C LEU A 73 -17.22 5.29 -2.73
N ASN A 74 -17.61 5.50 -4.00
CA ASN A 74 -18.13 6.80 -4.43
C ASN A 74 -19.53 7.00 -3.81
N PRO A 75 -19.77 8.08 -3.05
CA PRO A 75 -21.05 8.24 -2.36
C PRO A 75 -22.22 8.52 -3.32
N VAL A 76 -21.98 9.07 -4.51
CA VAL A 76 -23.01 9.25 -5.54
C VAL A 76 -23.44 7.90 -6.09
N ASP A 77 -22.47 7.06 -6.49
CA ASP A 77 -22.76 5.72 -7.03
C ASP A 77 -23.38 4.82 -5.95
N ALA A 78 -22.99 5.01 -4.67
CA ALA A 78 -23.59 4.32 -3.53
C ALA A 78 -25.11 4.56 -3.44
N LEU A 79 -25.61 5.79 -3.71
CA LEU A 79 -27.04 6.12 -3.73
C LEU A 79 -27.77 5.46 -4.92
N HIS A 80 -27.04 5.00 -5.92
CA HIS A 80 -27.59 4.39 -7.15
C HIS A 80 -27.32 2.87 -7.24
N GLY A 81 -26.93 2.23 -6.13
CA GLY A 81 -26.84 0.76 -6.06
C GLY A 81 -25.55 0.22 -5.46
N ASP A 82 -24.42 0.95 -5.59
CA ASP A 82 -23.10 0.49 -5.14
C ASP A 82 -23.02 0.35 -3.60
N LEU A 83 -24.01 0.86 -2.86
CA LEU A 83 -24.15 0.60 -1.43
C LEU A 83 -24.29 -0.93 -1.14
N GLY A 84 -24.64 -1.72 -2.15
CA GLY A 84 -24.68 -3.17 -2.07
C GLY A 84 -23.34 -3.84 -1.73
N VAL A 85 -22.21 -3.16 -1.96
CA VAL A 85 -20.88 -3.68 -1.58
C VAL A 85 -20.62 -3.62 -0.07
N VAL A 86 -21.44 -2.87 0.70
CA VAL A 86 -21.26 -2.70 2.15
C VAL A 86 -22.02 -3.77 2.91
N ALA A 87 -21.31 -4.57 3.69
CA ALA A 87 -21.84 -5.59 4.59
C ALA A 87 -22.04 -5.03 6.01
N PRO A 88 -22.88 -5.68 6.86
CA PRO A 88 -23.17 -5.20 8.22
C PRO A 88 -21.94 -5.07 9.13
N ASP A 89 -20.95 -5.95 8.96
CA ASP A 89 -19.75 -5.99 9.78
C ASP A 89 -18.61 -5.10 9.26
N ASP A 90 -18.80 -4.47 8.09
CA ASP A 90 -17.83 -3.54 7.54
C ASP A 90 -17.72 -2.28 8.40
N LEU A 91 -16.59 -1.58 8.28
CA LEU A 91 -16.35 -0.29 8.91
C LEU A 91 -16.34 0.80 7.84
N ALA A 92 -17.07 1.89 8.06
CA ALA A 92 -17.07 3.02 7.15
C ALA A 92 -16.24 4.20 7.70
N LEU A 93 -15.33 4.75 6.87
CA LEU A 93 -14.60 6.00 7.13
C LEU A 93 -15.05 7.05 6.12
N LEU A 94 -15.68 8.12 6.61
CA LEU A 94 -16.25 9.19 5.80
C LEU A 94 -15.39 10.46 5.92
N LEU A 95 -14.90 10.94 4.78
CA LEU A 95 -14.02 12.11 4.70
C LEU A 95 -14.78 13.35 4.18
N SER A 96 -14.80 14.41 4.97
CA SER A 96 -15.38 15.69 4.56
C SER A 96 -14.78 16.85 5.34
N ASN A 97 -14.16 17.82 4.67
CA ASN A 97 -13.63 18.99 5.36
C ASN A 97 -14.73 19.82 6.06
N SER A 98 -15.84 20.08 5.38
CA SER A 98 -16.98 20.80 5.99
C SER A 98 -17.78 19.94 6.97
N GLY A 99 -17.80 18.62 6.77
CA GLY A 99 -18.69 17.69 7.48
C GLY A 99 -20.18 17.87 7.11
N GLU A 100 -20.48 18.65 6.06
CA GLU A 100 -21.84 18.95 5.57
C GLU A 100 -22.01 18.53 4.10
N THR A 101 -21.19 17.62 3.59
CA THR A 101 -21.27 17.12 2.22
C THR A 101 -22.57 16.33 2.04
N GLU A 102 -23.45 16.79 1.16
CA GLU A 102 -24.82 16.30 0.99
C GLU A 102 -24.85 14.80 0.68
N GLU A 103 -23.99 14.33 -0.21
CA GLU A 103 -23.93 12.92 -0.63
C GLU A 103 -23.51 12.00 0.54
N LEU A 104 -22.60 12.46 1.39
CA LEU A 104 -22.19 11.72 2.58
C LEU A 104 -23.30 11.69 3.63
N LEU A 105 -23.99 12.80 3.84
CA LEU A 105 -25.15 12.87 4.73
C LEU A 105 -26.30 12.00 4.22
N ALA A 106 -26.48 11.89 2.90
CA ALA A 106 -27.49 11.04 2.30
C ALA A 106 -27.21 9.53 2.49
N ILE A 107 -25.96 9.08 2.37
CA ILE A 107 -25.62 7.67 2.56
C ILE A 107 -25.54 7.24 4.04
N LEU A 108 -25.24 8.15 4.95
CA LEU A 108 -25.02 7.86 6.37
C LEU A 108 -26.18 7.09 7.05
N PRO A 109 -27.47 7.48 6.87
CA PRO A 109 -28.60 6.73 7.41
C PRO A 109 -28.70 5.31 6.87
N HIS A 110 -28.27 5.08 5.63
CA HIS A 110 -28.27 3.77 5.00
C HIS A 110 -27.19 2.85 5.58
N LEU A 111 -25.98 3.40 5.84
CA LEU A 111 -24.90 2.70 6.54
C LEU A 111 -25.34 2.31 7.95
N LYS A 112 -25.94 3.23 8.70
CA LYS A 112 -26.48 2.96 10.04
C LYS A 112 -27.54 1.88 10.07
N ARG A 113 -28.48 1.88 9.12
CA ARG A 113 -29.52 0.83 9.02
C ARG A 113 -28.96 -0.55 8.72
N ARG A 114 -27.78 -0.63 8.09
CA ARG A 114 -27.03 -1.88 7.85
C ARG A 114 -26.27 -2.34 9.09
N GLY A 115 -26.20 -1.54 10.15
CA GLY A 115 -25.38 -1.81 11.33
C GLY A 115 -23.90 -1.58 11.11
N THR A 116 -23.51 -0.88 10.02
CA THR A 116 -22.11 -0.56 9.71
C THR A 116 -21.63 0.56 10.64
N PRO A 117 -20.62 0.33 11.51
CA PRO A 117 -19.99 1.38 12.29
C PRO A 117 -19.39 2.45 11.38
N CYS A 118 -19.54 3.72 11.78
CA CYS A 118 -19.06 4.86 10.98
C CYS A 118 -18.05 5.69 11.79
N MET A 119 -16.94 6.02 11.15
CA MET A 119 -15.97 7.01 11.59
C MET A 119 -16.01 8.22 10.66
N ALA A 120 -15.81 9.42 11.18
CA ALA A 120 -15.67 10.64 10.40
C ALA A 120 -14.24 11.18 10.52
N LEU A 121 -13.64 11.56 9.39
CA LEU A 121 -12.45 12.42 9.35
C LEU A 121 -12.88 13.75 8.76
N VAL A 122 -12.95 14.77 9.61
CA VAL A 122 -13.60 16.05 9.29
C VAL A 122 -12.77 17.25 9.72
N GLY A 123 -12.91 18.37 9.00
CA GLY A 123 -12.35 19.65 9.42
C GLY A 123 -13.24 20.43 10.40
N ARG A 124 -14.48 19.98 10.64
CA ARG A 124 -15.43 20.57 11.58
C ARG A 124 -16.07 19.50 12.45
N THR A 125 -15.59 19.38 13.67
CA THR A 125 -16.01 18.33 14.63
C THR A 125 -17.46 18.49 15.11
N GLU A 126 -18.05 19.69 15.00
CA GLU A 126 -19.44 19.96 15.34
C GLU A 126 -20.42 19.80 14.15
N SER A 127 -19.94 19.21 13.05
CA SER A 127 -20.74 19.03 11.83
C SER A 127 -21.79 17.93 11.96
N SER A 128 -22.75 17.92 11.01
CA SER A 128 -23.78 16.89 10.93
C SER A 128 -23.21 15.49 10.72
N LEU A 129 -22.15 15.37 9.90
CA LEU A 129 -21.45 14.10 9.68
C LEU A 129 -20.79 13.60 10.96
N ALA A 130 -20.09 14.50 11.67
CA ALA A 130 -19.43 14.17 12.94
C ALA A 130 -20.43 13.65 13.99
N ARG A 131 -21.52 14.37 14.19
CA ARG A 131 -22.60 13.95 15.11
C ARG A 131 -23.23 12.60 14.71
N GLY A 132 -23.11 12.27 13.45
CA GLY A 132 -23.63 11.00 12.91
C GLY A 132 -22.72 9.79 13.06
N CYS A 133 -21.46 9.95 13.42
CA CYS A 133 -20.47 8.90 13.50
C CYS A 133 -20.10 8.54 14.94
N ALA A 134 -19.64 7.31 15.15
CA ALA A 134 -19.26 6.82 16.47
C ALA A 134 -17.89 7.36 16.91
N VAL A 135 -17.00 7.61 15.94
CA VAL A 135 -15.66 8.15 16.16
C VAL A 135 -15.45 9.34 15.24
N VAL A 136 -14.84 10.39 15.76
CA VAL A 136 -14.55 11.63 15.02
C VAL A 136 -13.06 11.94 15.11
N LEU A 137 -12.39 11.94 13.96
CA LEU A 137 -11.00 12.34 13.83
C LEU A 137 -10.95 13.80 13.37
N ASP A 138 -10.33 14.65 14.17
CA ASP A 138 -10.20 16.07 13.90
C ASP A 138 -9.10 16.34 12.87
N GLY A 139 -9.49 16.57 11.61
CA GLY A 139 -8.65 16.99 10.50
C GLY A 139 -8.70 18.49 10.23
N SER A 140 -9.10 19.30 11.21
CA SER A 140 -9.20 20.75 11.04
C SER A 140 -7.85 21.41 10.75
N VAL A 141 -7.92 22.50 9.99
CA VAL A 141 -6.78 23.39 9.71
C VAL A 141 -7.21 24.84 9.92
N ASP A 142 -6.29 25.68 10.34
CA ASP A 142 -6.56 27.10 10.56
C ASP A 142 -6.83 27.83 9.23
N ARG A 143 -6.08 27.45 8.19
CA ARG A 143 -6.23 27.96 6.83
C ARG A 143 -5.63 27.03 5.79
N GLU A 144 -6.06 27.20 4.57
CA GLU A 144 -5.39 26.59 3.41
C GLU A 144 -4.12 27.40 3.03
N VAL A 145 -3.12 26.72 2.49
CA VAL A 145 -1.88 27.36 2.05
C VAL A 145 -2.08 28.19 0.77
N CYS A 146 -3.14 27.90 0.03
CA CYS A 146 -3.45 28.65 -1.18
C CYS A 146 -3.74 30.13 -0.84
N PRO A 147 -3.28 31.10 -1.68
CA PRO A 147 -3.40 32.54 -1.39
C PRO A 147 -4.84 33.01 -1.14
N LEU A 148 -5.81 32.34 -1.74
CA LEU A 148 -7.22 32.66 -1.61
C LEU A 148 -7.92 31.94 -0.42
N ASN A 149 -7.20 31.07 0.27
CA ASN A 149 -7.77 30.21 1.31
C ASN A 149 -8.99 29.36 0.83
N LEU A 150 -8.99 28.95 -0.44
CA LEU A 150 -10.11 28.23 -1.07
C LEU A 150 -9.74 26.85 -1.58
N ALA A 151 -8.57 26.73 -2.21
CA ALA A 151 -8.14 25.44 -2.75
C ALA A 151 -7.69 24.50 -1.62
N PRO A 152 -8.27 23.28 -1.51
CA PRO A 152 -7.86 22.32 -0.50
C PRO A 152 -6.38 21.93 -0.69
N THR A 153 -5.55 22.29 0.27
CA THR A 153 -4.11 22.06 0.35
C THR A 153 -3.78 21.51 1.74
N ALA A 154 -3.60 22.35 2.74
CA ALA A 154 -3.33 21.94 4.11
C ALA A 154 -4.39 20.95 4.65
N SER A 155 -5.69 21.18 4.39
CA SER A 155 -6.76 20.27 4.81
C SER A 155 -6.62 18.87 4.20
N THR A 156 -6.25 18.78 2.92
CA THR A 156 -6.03 17.47 2.27
C THR A 156 -4.73 16.80 2.72
N ALA A 157 -3.67 17.57 2.95
CA ALA A 157 -2.42 17.06 3.49
C ALA A 157 -2.61 16.49 4.91
N VAL A 158 -3.32 17.21 5.78
CA VAL A 158 -3.67 16.75 7.14
C VAL A 158 -4.54 15.48 7.10
N ALA A 159 -5.60 15.46 6.29
CA ALA A 159 -6.46 14.28 6.17
C ALA A 159 -5.69 13.05 5.68
N MET A 160 -4.77 13.23 4.72
CA MET A 160 -3.90 12.17 4.24
C MET A 160 -2.93 11.68 5.32
N ALA A 161 -2.29 12.62 6.04
CA ALA A 161 -1.36 12.30 7.11
C ALA A 161 -2.03 11.52 8.26
N ILE A 162 -3.26 11.88 8.65
CA ILE A 162 -4.04 11.15 9.65
C ILE A 162 -4.35 9.73 9.17
N GLY A 163 -4.77 9.57 7.90
CA GLY A 163 -5.03 8.25 7.32
C GLY A 163 -3.79 7.36 7.28
N ASP A 164 -2.63 7.92 6.92
CA ASP A 164 -1.36 7.21 6.91
C ASP A 164 -0.88 6.85 8.32
N ALA A 165 -1.04 7.76 9.28
CA ALA A 165 -0.72 7.50 10.67
C ALA A 165 -1.58 6.37 11.25
N LEU A 166 -2.89 6.35 10.97
CA LEU A 166 -3.77 5.25 11.36
C LEU A 166 -3.30 3.91 10.78
N ALA A 167 -2.93 3.90 9.50
CA ALA A 167 -2.43 2.70 8.84
C ALA A 167 -1.11 2.22 9.47
N ALA A 168 -0.17 3.14 9.73
CA ALA A 168 1.12 2.82 10.34
C ALA A 168 0.96 2.26 11.76
N VAL A 169 0.16 2.90 12.62
CA VAL A 169 -0.11 2.42 13.99
C VAL A 169 -0.84 1.07 13.96
N TRP A 170 -1.78 0.89 13.02
CA TRP A 170 -2.45 -0.40 12.83
C TRP A 170 -1.47 -1.51 12.42
N MET A 171 -0.54 -1.23 11.48
CA MET A 171 0.54 -2.16 11.13
C MET A 171 1.36 -2.59 12.34
N GLU A 172 1.78 -1.63 13.16
CA GLU A 172 2.57 -1.88 14.37
C GLU A 172 1.80 -2.77 15.35
N ARG A 173 0.52 -2.44 15.62
CA ARG A 173 -0.35 -3.24 16.50
C ARG A 173 -0.56 -4.68 16.01
N ARG A 174 -0.61 -4.87 14.69
CA ARG A 174 -0.81 -6.19 14.06
C ARG A 174 0.48 -6.96 13.87
N GLY A 175 1.63 -6.35 14.09
CA GLY A 175 2.94 -6.96 13.85
C GLY A 175 3.16 -7.35 12.39
N ILE A 176 2.67 -6.52 11.44
CA ILE A 176 2.83 -6.79 10.00
C ILE A 176 4.31 -6.82 9.64
N SER A 177 4.77 -7.96 9.16
CA SER A 177 6.16 -8.18 8.79
C SER A 177 6.48 -7.67 7.37
N PRO A 178 7.77 -7.49 7.02
CA PRO A 178 8.17 -7.24 5.63
C PRO A 178 7.69 -8.32 4.66
N GLU A 179 7.63 -9.57 5.11
CA GLU A 179 7.16 -10.72 4.32
C GLU A 179 5.65 -10.60 4.04
N ASP A 180 4.83 -10.23 5.04
CA ASP A 180 3.40 -9.97 4.87
C ASP A 180 3.16 -8.82 3.88
N PHE A 181 3.96 -7.76 3.98
CA PHE A 181 3.89 -6.63 3.06
C PHE A 181 4.27 -7.05 1.62
N ALA A 182 5.28 -7.89 1.45
CA ALA A 182 5.76 -8.37 0.17
C ALA A 182 4.69 -9.20 -0.58
N LEU A 183 3.86 -9.97 0.13
CA LEU A 183 2.75 -10.73 -0.46
C LEU A 183 1.77 -9.84 -1.23
N ASN A 184 1.57 -8.60 -0.79
CA ASN A 184 0.70 -7.64 -1.46
C ASN A 184 1.43 -6.82 -2.55
N HIS A 185 2.76 -6.99 -2.70
CA HIS A 185 3.59 -6.22 -3.65
C HIS A 185 4.48 -7.13 -4.51
N PRO A 186 3.94 -8.14 -5.20
CA PRO A 186 4.76 -9.18 -5.87
C PRO A 186 5.67 -8.64 -6.98
N ALA A 187 5.29 -7.55 -7.63
CA ALA A 187 6.07 -6.93 -8.72
C ALA A 187 7.12 -5.91 -8.23
N GLY A 188 7.05 -5.46 -6.99
CA GLY A 188 7.98 -4.50 -6.40
C GLY A 188 9.37 -5.10 -6.15
N SER A 189 10.42 -4.27 -6.09
CA SER A 189 11.78 -4.73 -5.78
C SER A 189 11.85 -5.48 -4.46
N LEU A 190 11.19 -4.98 -3.41
CA LEU A 190 11.11 -5.63 -2.11
C LEU A 190 10.36 -6.97 -2.21
N GLY A 191 9.22 -7.01 -2.91
CA GLY A 191 8.46 -8.24 -3.13
C GLY A 191 9.32 -9.31 -3.80
N LYS A 192 10.00 -8.97 -4.89
CA LYS A 192 10.91 -9.88 -5.59
C LYS A 192 12.05 -10.38 -4.70
N GLN A 193 12.67 -9.49 -3.90
CA GLN A 193 13.77 -9.88 -3.00
C GLN A 193 13.32 -10.88 -1.91
N LEU A 194 12.08 -10.77 -1.43
CA LEU A 194 11.56 -11.59 -0.33
C LEU A 194 10.83 -12.85 -0.81
N THR A 195 10.35 -12.88 -2.06
CA THR A 195 9.54 -14.00 -2.56
C THR A 195 10.25 -14.87 -3.59
N LEU A 196 11.26 -14.35 -4.33
CA LEU A 196 11.96 -15.12 -5.34
C LEU A 196 12.87 -16.17 -4.69
N THR A 197 12.73 -17.39 -5.17
CA THR A 197 13.56 -18.54 -4.80
C THR A 197 14.58 -18.89 -5.90
N ALA A 198 15.51 -19.75 -5.60
CA ALA A 198 16.42 -20.29 -6.61
C ALA A 198 15.64 -20.98 -7.75
N ALA A 199 14.52 -21.65 -7.44
CA ALA A 199 13.67 -22.30 -8.44
C ALA A 199 13.03 -21.29 -9.43
N ASP A 200 12.70 -20.07 -8.97
CA ASP A 200 12.11 -19.02 -9.82
C ASP A 200 13.14 -18.37 -10.75
N LEU A 201 14.44 -18.45 -10.40
CA LEU A 201 15.53 -17.78 -11.10
C LEU A 201 16.43 -18.73 -11.88
N MET A 202 16.41 -20.02 -11.55
CA MET A 202 17.27 -21.00 -12.20
C MET A 202 16.95 -21.13 -13.69
N VAL A 203 17.97 -21.38 -14.47
CA VAL A 203 17.81 -21.89 -15.84
C VAL A 203 17.61 -23.39 -15.76
N PRO A 204 16.49 -23.92 -16.29
CA PRO A 204 16.25 -25.37 -16.29
C PRO A 204 17.37 -26.13 -17.00
N MET A 205 17.76 -27.28 -16.47
CA MET A 205 18.84 -28.09 -17.02
C MET A 205 18.60 -28.51 -18.45
N GLU A 206 17.35 -28.69 -18.86
CA GLU A 206 16.93 -29.05 -20.23
C GLU A 206 17.31 -27.99 -21.27
N ARG A 207 17.53 -26.75 -20.83
CA ARG A 207 17.97 -25.64 -21.69
C ARG A 207 19.49 -25.56 -21.83
N LEU A 208 20.22 -26.25 -20.98
CA LEU A 208 21.70 -26.23 -20.96
C LEU A 208 22.25 -27.54 -21.48
N GLN A 209 22.97 -27.49 -22.57
CA GLN A 209 23.68 -28.68 -23.07
C GLN A 209 24.91 -28.99 -22.21
N PRO A 210 25.12 -30.29 -21.83
CA PRO A 210 26.29 -30.65 -21.07
C PRO A 210 27.56 -30.62 -21.92
N LEU A 211 28.63 -30.11 -21.37
CA LEU A 211 29.96 -30.23 -21.95
C LEU A 211 30.67 -31.47 -21.39
N GLN A 212 31.62 -32.02 -22.18
CA GLN A 212 32.50 -33.03 -21.69
C GLN A 212 33.74 -32.40 -21.03
N PRO A 213 34.43 -33.08 -20.09
CA PRO A 213 35.65 -32.55 -19.48
C PRO A 213 36.75 -32.19 -20.47
N GLU A 214 36.77 -32.85 -21.64
CA GLU A 214 37.74 -32.66 -22.70
C GLU A 214 37.33 -31.66 -23.76
N THR A 215 36.18 -31.01 -23.63
CA THR A 215 35.69 -30.04 -24.62
C THR A 215 36.71 -28.92 -24.84
N PRO A 216 37.14 -28.67 -26.09
CA PRO A 216 38.12 -27.64 -26.40
C PRO A 216 37.62 -26.23 -26.10
N LEU A 217 38.53 -25.31 -25.76
CA LEU A 217 38.22 -23.93 -25.42
C LEU A 217 37.35 -23.16 -26.47
N PRO A 218 37.57 -23.31 -27.79
CA PRO A 218 36.70 -22.63 -28.78
C PRO A 218 35.23 -23.10 -28.71
N GLU A 219 35.01 -24.39 -28.47
CA GLU A 219 33.66 -24.95 -28.32
C GLU A 219 33.02 -24.54 -27.00
N LEU A 220 33.78 -24.51 -25.90
CA LEU A 220 33.37 -23.99 -24.62
C LEU A 220 32.88 -22.52 -24.76
N ILE A 221 33.65 -21.67 -25.45
CA ILE A 221 33.27 -20.27 -25.68
C ILE A 221 31.96 -20.18 -26.50
N ALA A 222 31.81 -21.01 -27.52
CA ALA A 222 30.59 -21.03 -28.34
C ALA A 222 29.37 -21.43 -27.48
N HIS A 223 29.48 -22.42 -26.60
CA HIS A 223 28.40 -22.80 -25.68
C HIS A 223 28.07 -21.71 -24.66
N LEU A 224 29.05 -21.07 -24.02
CA LEU A 224 28.83 -19.99 -23.07
C LEU A 224 28.09 -18.79 -23.70
N THR A 225 28.30 -18.54 -25.01
CA THR A 225 27.70 -17.39 -25.71
C THR A 225 26.38 -17.71 -26.39
N ALA A 226 26.13 -18.94 -26.80
CA ALA A 226 24.97 -19.34 -27.60
C ALA A 226 23.64 -19.17 -26.86
N ASP A 227 23.60 -19.52 -25.58
CA ASP A 227 22.36 -19.53 -24.77
C ASP A 227 22.12 -18.25 -23.98
N GLY A 228 23.05 -17.29 -24.01
CA GLY A 228 22.97 -16.02 -23.30
C GLY A 228 22.90 -16.16 -21.75
N VAL A 229 23.19 -17.35 -21.23
CA VAL A 229 23.13 -17.66 -19.80
C VAL A 229 24.44 -17.33 -19.10
N GLY A 230 25.56 -17.30 -19.84
CA GLY A 230 26.90 -17.04 -19.28
C GLY A 230 27.41 -18.14 -18.35
N ALA A 231 26.83 -19.35 -18.41
CA ALA A 231 27.23 -20.52 -17.64
C ALA A 231 26.93 -21.81 -18.43
N CYS A 232 27.78 -22.81 -18.27
CA CYS A 232 27.56 -24.16 -18.75
C CYS A 232 28.01 -25.17 -17.69
N TRP A 233 27.47 -26.38 -17.77
CA TRP A 233 27.84 -27.46 -16.86
C TRP A 233 28.60 -28.56 -17.57
N VAL A 234 29.48 -29.22 -16.84
CA VAL A 234 30.29 -30.32 -17.32
C VAL A 234 29.71 -31.62 -16.79
N ALA A 235 29.42 -32.57 -17.70
CA ALA A 235 28.89 -33.88 -17.33
C ALA A 235 29.94 -34.77 -16.69
N CYS A 236 29.49 -35.65 -15.79
CA CYS A 236 30.37 -36.73 -15.29
C CYS A 236 30.54 -37.80 -16.39
N ARG A 237 31.75 -38.31 -16.57
CA ARG A 237 32.08 -39.36 -17.58
C ARG A 237 31.32 -40.67 -17.34
N GLU A 238 31.09 -41.03 -16.08
CA GLU A 238 30.48 -42.31 -15.70
C GLU A 238 28.94 -42.22 -15.72
N ASP A 239 28.40 -41.03 -15.50
CA ASP A 239 26.96 -40.75 -15.49
C ASP A 239 26.73 -39.39 -16.11
N GLY A 240 26.35 -39.38 -17.41
CA GLY A 240 26.12 -38.15 -18.18
C GLY A 240 25.00 -37.24 -17.66
N ALA A 241 24.17 -37.71 -16.73
CA ALA A 241 23.15 -36.92 -16.07
C ALA A 241 23.66 -36.22 -14.78
N ARG A 242 24.83 -36.59 -14.31
CA ARG A 242 25.42 -36.03 -13.09
C ARG A 242 26.35 -34.86 -13.41
N ILE A 243 26.21 -33.77 -12.67
CA ILE A 243 27.09 -32.60 -12.78
C ILE A 243 28.48 -32.93 -12.19
N HIS A 244 29.51 -32.77 -13.01
CA HIS A 244 30.93 -32.85 -12.59
C HIS A 244 31.44 -31.48 -12.16
N GLY A 245 31.05 -30.42 -12.84
CA GLY A 245 31.43 -29.05 -12.55
C GLY A 245 30.57 -28.01 -13.28
N LEU A 246 30.77 -26.74 -12.94
CA LEU A 246 30.15 -25.59 -13.57
C LEU A 246 31.23 -24.63 -14.06
N ILE A 247 31.06 -24.06 -15.24
CA ILE A 247 31.94 -23.03 -15.81
C ILE A 247 31.10 -21.80 -16.10
N THR A 248 31.58 -20.64 -15.69
CA THR A 248 30.94 -19.34 -15.93
C THR A 248 31.83 -18.44 -16.79
N ASP A 249 31.24 -17.39 -17.37
CA ASP A 249 31.97 -16.29 -18.04
C ASP A 249 33.11 -15.73 -17.17
N GLY A 250 32.85 -15.66 -15.86
CA GLY A 250 33.85 -15.18 -14.89
C GLY A 250 35.07 -16.12 -14.79
N ASP A 251 34.87 -17.45 -14.88
CA ASP A 251 35.94 -18.44 -14.85
C ASP A 251 36.75 -18.34 -16.13
N LEU A 252 36.10 -18.25 -17.27
CA LEU A 252 36.74 -18.05 -18.57
C LEU A 252 37.62 -16.81 -18.58
N ARG A 253 37.07 -15.68 -18.12
CA ARG A 253 37.80 -14.39 -18.05
C ARG A 253 39.05 -14.50 -17.18
N ARG A 254 38.96 -15.13 -16.01
CA ARG A 254 40.09 -15.35 -15.12
C ARG A 254 41.16 -16.23 -15.77
N ALA A 255 40.77 -17.30 -16.44
CA ALA A 255 41.71 -18.21 -17.09
C ALA A 255 42.47 -17.59 -18.28
N LEU A 256 41.85 -16.61 -18.97
CA LEU A 256 42.50 -15.92 -20.10
C LEU A 256 43.37 -14.73 -19.68
N GLN A 257 43.31 -14.29 -18.43
CA GLN A 257 44.11 -13.17 -17.87
C GLN A 257 45.35 -13.65 -17.11
N SER A 258 45.46 -14.96 -16.83
CA SER A 258 46.62 -15.60 -16.22
C SER A 258 47.58 -16.14 -17.27
#